data_90efe42667c649969a96cc576d3ebc4e
#
_entry.id   90efe42667c649969a96cc576d3ebc4e
#
_cell.length_a   1.000
_cell.length_b   1.000
_cell.length_c   1.000
_cell.angle_alpha   90.00
_cell.angle_beta   90.00
_cell.angle_gamma   90.00
#
_symmetry.space_group_name_H-M   'P 1'
#
loop_
_entity.id
_entity.type
_entity.pdbx_description
1 polymer ?
#
loop_
_entity_poly.entity_id
_entity_poly.type
_entity_poly.pdbx_seq_one_letter_code
_entity_poly.pdbx_strand_id
1 'polypeptide(L)'
;MAKGAGSGGNDADVIVVGAGPAGSAAAAYLARAGLDVLLLEKSTFPREKVCGDGLTPRGVKQLIDLGIDTSTEAGWLHNRGLRVVGGGVTIELPWPDLASFPPYGAVRTRLDFDEMLARHAEKAGARLHEQNTVTEAITDQRTGRVTGVRGKQGPDKQPMEYRAPLTLACDGVSARLALSLGMDKRDDRPMGVAVRRYYTSPRTDDDFLESHLELWDHTIPEQPRLLPGYGWIFGMGDGTSNVGLGILSTSTAYGKTDYRALLRSWLDGTPAEWGFREDNAAGKIAGAALPMGFNRTPHYRDGLLLVGDAGGMVNSFNGEGIAYAMQSARLASECAIQALARPDGPAREHALRRYPTALREELGGYFRLGNAFSRLIGHPQVMRAATRHGLKRATLMRFLLKLLANLYDTRDGDTMDRVITAMTRLTPSV
;
A
#
# COMPACT_ATOMS: atom_id res chain seq x y z
N MET A 1 -0.07 -36.43 -11.21
CA MET A 1 -0.39 -37.46 -10.21
C MET A 1 -1.11 -36.80 -9.05
N ALA A 2 -2.38 -37.15 -8.83
CA ALA A 2 -3.18 -36.62 -7.74
C ALA A 2 -2.63 -37.17 -6.41
N LYS A 3 -2.18 -36.29 -5.52
CA LYS A 3 -1.83 -36.66 -4.14
C LYS A 3 -3.13 -36.94 -3.37
N GLY A 4 -3.24 -38.16 -2.87
CA GLY A 4 -4.36 -38.64 -2.08
C GLY A 4 -4.51 -37.92 -0.76
N ALA A 5 -5.76 -37.73 -0.33
CA ALA A 5 -6.15 -37.23 0.98
C ALA A 5 -5.57 -38.11 2.10
N GLY A 6 -4.64 -37.54 2.86
CA GLY A 6 -4.03 -38.16 4.05
C GLY A 6 -4.53 -37.50 5.32
N SER A 7 -4.93 -38.30 6.23
CA SER A 7 -5.54 -38.09 7.54
C SER A 7 -4.85 -37.05 8.45
N GLY A 8 -5.63 -36.17 9.08
CA GLY A 8 -5.19 -35.13 10.01
C GLY A 8 -4.72 -33.87 9.28
N GLY A 9 -5.28 -33.60 8.13
CA GLY A 9 -4.69 -32.96 7.02
C GLY A 9 -4.86 -31.45 6.99
N ASN A 10 -3.77 -30.77 6.64
CA ASN A 10 -3.84 -29.38 6.19
C ASN A 10 -4.61 -29.29 4.87
N ASP A 11 -5.41 -28.22 4.72
CA ASP A 11 -6.16 -27.91 3.50
C ASP A 11 -5.26 -27.33 2.41
N ALA A 12 -4.09 -26.80 2.79
CA ALA A 12 -3.08 -26.21 1.92
C ALA A 12 -1.68 -26.25 2.59
N ASP A 13 -0.62 -25.97 1.82
CA ASP A 13 0.71 -25.67 2.37
C ASP A 13 0.73 -24.26 2.98
N VAL A 14 0.03 -23.32 2.35
CA VAL A 14 -0.07 -21.92 2.81
C VAL A 14 -1.48 -21.38 2.62
N ILE A 15 -2.01 -20.74 3.67
CA ILE A 15 -3.21 -19.91 3.57
C ILE A 15 -2.80 -18.45 3.43
N VAL A 16 -3.32 -17.76 2.42
CA VAL A 16 -3.17 -16.33 2.22
C VAL A 16 -4.52 -15.65 2.41
N VAL A 17 -4.61 -14.71 3.35
CA VAL A 17 -5.88 -14.04 3.70
C VAL A 17 -5.93 -12.63 3.15
N GLY A 18 -6.83 -12.39 2.20
CA GLY A 18 -7.02 -11.15 1.46
C GLY A 18 -6.36 -11.18 0.08
N ALA A 19 -7.15 -11.08 -1.00
CA ALA A 19 -6.69 -11.06 -2.38
C ALA A 19 -6.54 -9.62 -2.93
N GLY A 20 -5.99 -8.72 -2.12
CA GLY A 20 -5.45 -7.43 -2.57
C GLY A 20 -4.03 -7.57 -3.11
N PRO A 21 -3.33 -6.45 -3.39
CA PRO A 21 -1.98 -6.49 -3.99
C PRO A 21 -0.97 -7.36 -3.22
N ALA A 22 -1.00 -7.33 -1.88
CA ALA A 22 -0.13 -8.16 -1.04
C ALA A 22 -0.43 -9.65 -1.21
N GLY A 23 -1.70 -10.04 -1.05
CA GLY A 23 -2.06 -11.45 -1.05
C GLY A 23 -2.00 -12.10 -2.41
N SER A 24 -2.47 -11.40 -3.45
CA SER A 24 -2.38 -11.89 -4.82
C SER A 24 -0.93 -12.05 -5.29
N ALA A 25 -0.06 -11.09 -4.96
CA ALA A 25 1.37 -11.22 -5.27
C ALA A 25 2.02 -12.40 -4.51
N ALA A 26 1.74 -12.51 -3.20
CA ALA A 26 2.26 -13.63 -2.39
C ALA A 26 1.77 -14.98 -2.92
N ALA A 27 0.48 -15.09 -3.21
CA ALA A 27 -0.10 -16.35 -3.73
C ALA A 27 0.50 -16.72 -5.08
N ALA A 28 0.75 -15.75 -5.98
CA ALA A 28 1.38 -16.01 -7.26
C ALA A 28 2.84 -16.51 -7.10
N TYR A 29 3.63 -15.86 -6.24
CA TYR A 29 5.02 -16.30 -5.98
C TYR A 29 5.07 -17.70 -5.36
N LEU A 30 4.23 -17.98 -4.39
CA LEU A 30 4.18 -19.27 -3.69
C LEU A 30 3.71 -20.41 -4.61
N ALA A 31 2.65 -20.16 -5.39
CA ALA A 31 2.11 -21.16 -6.33
C ALA A 31 3.11 -21.48 -7.45
N ARG A 32 3.83 -20.47 -7.99
CA ARG A 32 4.92 -20.68 -8.97
C ARG A 32 6.07 -21.53 -8.40
N ALA A 33 6.29 -21.50 -7.10
CA ALA A 33 7.26 -22.33 -6.43
C ALA A 33 6.75 -23.78 -6.17
N GLY A 34 5.53 -24.11 -6.61
CA GLY A 34 4.94 -25.44 -6.51
C GLY A 34 4.23 -25.72 -5.18
N LEU A 35 3.97 -24.73 -4.35
CA LEU A 35 3.22 -24.89 -3.11
C LEU A 35 1.71 -24.89 -3.38
N ASP A 36 0.96 -25.68 -2.61
CA ASP A 36 -0.50 -25.63 -2.59
C ASP A 36 -0.94 -24.40 -1.77
N VAL A 37 -1.48 -23.39 -2.46
CA VAL A 37 -1.84 -22.07 -1.89
C VAL A 37 -3.34 -21.88 -1.91
N LEU A 38 -3.95 -21.63 -0.74
CA LEU A 38 -5.32 -21.24 -0.59
C LEU A 38 -5.40 -19.72 -0.36
N LEU A 39 -5.91 -18.99 -1.37
CA LEU A 39 -6.10 -17.54 -1.33
C LEU A 39 -7.55 -17.22 -0.99
N LEU A 40 -7.79 -16.58 0.16
CA LEU A 40 -9.13 -16.27 0.67
C LEU A 40 -9.45 -14.78 0.51
N GLU A 41 -10.55 -14.46 -0.17
CA GLU A 41 -11.07 -13.09 -0.33
C GLU A 41 -12.51 -13.00 0.23
N LYS A 42 -12.77 -11.97 1.03
CA LYS A 42 -14.09 -11.77 1.65
C LYS A 42 -15.18 -11.33 0.67
N SER A 43 -14.80 -10.68 -0.43
CA SER A 43 -15.68 -10.13 -1.45
C SER A 43 -15.69 -11.01 -2.70
N THR A 44 -16.59 -10.70 -3.61
CA THR A 44 -16.54 -11.18 -5.00
C THR A 44 -15.87 -10.12 -5.86
N PHE A 45 -15.06 -10.52 -6.84
CA PHE A 45 -14.50 -9.62 -7.83
C PHE A 45 -15.51 -9.37 -8.98
N PRO A 46 -15.45 -8.17 -9.61
CA PRO A 46 -14.63 -7.02 -9.26
C PRO A 46 -15.11 -6.31 -7.99
N ARG A 47 -14.21 -5.73 -7.21
CA ARG A 47 -14.56 -5.05 -5.95
C ARG A 47 -13.83 -3.73 -5.74
N GLU A 48 -14.53 -2.78 -5.16
CA GLU A 48 -13.97 -1.49 -4.79
C GLU A 48 -12.98 -1.55 -3.61
N LYS A 49 -11.96 -0.71 -3.68
CA LYS A 49 -11.05 -0.42 -2.57
C LYS A 49 -10.66 1.06 -2.62
N VAL A 50 -10.75 1.75 -1.50
CA VAL A 50 -10.33 3.17 -1.41
C VAL A 50 -8.84 3.28 -1.65
N CYS A 51 -8.46 4.03 -2.71
CA CYS A 51 -7.10 4.24 -3.16
C CYS A 51 -7.04 5.48 -4.08
N GLY A 52 -5.87 6.04 -4.29
CA GLY A 52 -5.61 7.02 -5.37
C GLY A 52 -5.39 6.37 -6.74
N ASP A 53 -5.21 5.03 -6.80
CA ASP A 53 -5.06 4.22 -8.00
C ASP A 53 -3.77 4.48 -8.81
N GLY A 54 -2.99 5.49 -8.43
CA GLY A 54 -1.71 5.82 -9.05
C GLY A 54 -0.57 4.96 -8.51
N LEU A 55 0.29 4.52 -9.41
CA LEU A 55 1.53 3.79 -9.14
C LEU A 55 2.73 4.63 -9.57
N THR A 56 3.70 4.73 -8.68
CA THR A 56 5.04 5.23 -9.02
C THR A 56 5.82 4.17 -9.82
N PRO A 57 6.96 4.51 -10.43
CA PRO A 57 7.85 3.52 -11.05
C PRO A 57 8.19 2.34 -10.14
N ARG A 58 8.24 2.54 -8.81
CA ARG A 58 8.44 1.46 -7.83
C ARG A 58 7.28 0.45 -7.85
N GLY A 59 6.05 0.94 -7.93
CA GLY A 59 4.86 0.07 -8.03
C GLY A 59 4.84 -0.71 -9.34
N VAL A 60 5.14 -0.04 -10.45
CA VAL A 60 5.25 -0.67 -11.77
C VAL A 60 6.36 -1.74 -11.79
N LYS A 61 7.51 -1.47 -11.16
CA LYS A 61 8.59 -2.48 -11.02
C LYS A 61 8.10 -3.77 -10.36
N GLN A 62 7.28 -3.68 -9.30
CA GLN A 62 6.74 -4.87 -8.64
C GLN A 62 5.81 -5.67 -9.57
N LEU A 63 5.06 -5.00 -10.46
CA LEU A 63 4.22 -5.67 -11.45
C LEU A 63 5.07 -6.39 -12.50
N ILE A 64 6.11 -5.72 -13.02
CA ILE A 64 7.07 -6.30 -13.97
C ILE A 64 7.74 -7.54 -13.35
N ASP A 65 8.22 -7.46 -12.11
CA ASP A 65 8.84 -8.57 -11.40
C ASP A 65 7.86 -9.74 -11.19
N LEU A 66 6.57 -9.44 -11.04
CA LEU A 66 5.51 -10.44 -10.96
C LEU A 66 5.12 -11.01 -12.34
N GLY A 67 5.66 -10.47 -13.43
CA GLY A 67 5.37 -10.91 -14.80
C GLY A 67 4.03 -10.39 -15.33
N ILE A 68 3.56 -9.25 -14.84
CA ILE A 68 2.38 -8.55 -15.34
C ILE A 68 2.80 -7.63 -16.48
N ASP A 69 2.04 -7.68 -17.58
CA ASP A 69 2.16 -6.73 -18.66
C ASP A 69 1.67 -5.36 -18.21
N THR A 70 2.56 -4.37 -18.25
CA THR A 70 2.29 -2.99 -17.82
C THR A 70 2.26 -2.02 -19.01
N SER A 71 2.10 -2.53 -20.24
CA SER A 71 1.97 -1.71 -21.44
C SER A 71 0.63 -0.96 -21.50
N THR A 72 0.56 0.06 -22.34
CA THR A 72 -0.68 0.79 -22.60
C THR A 72 -1.72 -0.09 -23.30
N GLU A 73 -1.27 -1.03 -24.13
CA GLU A 73 -2.10 -2.04 -24.82
C GLU A 73 -2.80 -2.99 -23.83
N ALA A 74 -2.18 -3.21 -22.67
CA ALA A 74 -2.78 -3.99 -21.57
C ALA A 74 -3.76 -3.16 -20.70
N GLY A 75 -4.08 -1.92 -21.10
CA GLY A 75 -5.08 -1.06 -20.47
C GLY A 75 -4.52 -0.22 -19.30
N TRP A 76 -3.20 0.05 -19.29
CA TRP A 76 -2.62 0.97 -18.32
C TRP A 76 -2.53 2.40 -18.88
N LEU A 77 -2.95 3.39 -18.10
CA LEU A 77 -2.59 4.77 -18.37
C LEU A 77 -1.21 5.03 -17.73
N HIS A 78 -0.21 5.34 -18.58
CA HIS A 78 1.11 5.70 -18.10
C HIS A 78 1.15 7.15 -17.63
N ASN A 79 1.89 7.39 -16.56
CA ASN A 79 2.25 8.74 -16.14
C ASN A 79 3.77 8.91 -16.16
N ARG A 80 4.20 10.11 -16.51
CA ARG A 80 5.62 10.46 -16.72
C ARG A 80 6.26 11.21 -15.56
N GLY A 81 5.48 11.53 -14.51
CA GLY A 81 6.01 12.28 -13.40
C GLY A 81 4.98 12.70 -12.37
N LEU A 82 5.43 13.52 -11.46
CA LEU A 82 4.63 14.16 -10.43
C LEU A 82 4.47 15.66 -10.76
N ARG A 83 3.23 16.16 -10.81
CA ARG A 83 2.93 17.59 -10.82
C ARG A 83 2.63 18.03 -9.40
N VAL A 84 3.35 19.05 -8.91
CA VAL A 84 3.19 19.58 -7.55
C VAL A 84 2.67 21.00 -7.60
N VAL A 85 1.57 21.24 -6.89
CA VAL A 85 0.91 22.55 -6.77
C VAL A 85 0.97 23.03 -5.33
N GLY A 86 1.45 24.24 -5.11
CA GLY A 86 1.53 24.86 -3.79
C GLY A 86 2.39 26.12 -3.79
N GLY A 87 2.26 26.98 -2.77
CA GLY A 87 3.04 28.20 -2.65
C GLY A 87 2.87 29.18 -3.83
N GLY A 88 1.74 29.11 -4.55
CA GLY A 88 1.46 29.89 -5.74
C GLY A 88 2.24 29.45 -6.99
N VAL A 89 2.81 28.26 -7.01
CA VAL A 89 3.54 27.70 -8.16
C VAL A 89 3.06 26.28 -8.49
N THR A 90 3.17 25.94 -9.77
CA THR A 90 3.00 24.58 -10.27
C THR A 90 4.31 24.14 -10.90
N ILE A 91 4.79 22.97 -10.52
CA ILE A 91 6.01 22.39 -11.08
C ILE A 91 5.75 20.95 -11.54
N GLU A 92 6.34 20.60 -12.68
CA GLU A 92 6.33 19.25 -13.21
C GLU A 92 7.71 18.62 -12.99
N LEU A 93 7.70 17.45 -12.41
CA LEU A 93 8.89 16.68 -12.05
C LEU A 93 8.80 15.33 -12.76
N PRO A 94 9.46 15.15 -13.91
CA PRO A 94 9.55 13.85 -14.55
C PRO A 94 10.17 12.80 -13.62
N TRP A 95 9.72 11.53 -13.75
CA TRP A 95 10.37 10.45 -13.02
C TRP A 95 11.86 10.42 -13.31
N PRO A 96 12.69 10.13 -12.30
CA PRO A 96 14.12 10.04 -12.52
C PRO A 96 14.47 8.86 -13.44
N ASP A 97 15.45 9.04 -14.31
CA ASP A 97 16.02 7.95 -15.10
C ASP A 97 16.94 7.12 -14.19
N LEU A 98 16.51 5.89 -13.90
CA LEU A 98 17.17 4.98 -12.95
C LEU A 98 17.29 3.59 -13.57
N ALA A 99 18.45 2.96 -13.35
CA ALA A 99 18.68 1.60 -13.84
C ALA A 99 17.77 0.55 -13.20
N SER A 100 17.33 0.79 -11.95
CA SER A 100 16.55 -0.15 -11.15
C SER A 100 15.04 -0.05 -11.34
N PHE A 101 14.52 0.97 -12.05
CA PHE A 101 13.10 1.25 -12.17
C PHE A 101 12.71 1.62 -13.61
N PRO A 102 11.48 1.29 -14.06
CA PRO A 102 10.97 1.79 -15.33
C PRO A 102 10.85 3.33 -15.32
N PRO A 103 10.96 4.01 -16.49
CA PRO A 103 10.92 5.47 -16.57
C PRO A 103 9.49 6.04 -16.50
N TYR A 104 8.50 5.25 -16.08
CA TYR A 104 7.09 5.64 -16.01
C TYR A 104 6.43 5.08 -14.76
N GLY A 105 5.42 5.79 -14.29
CA GLY A 105 4.42 5.27 -13.39
C GLY A 105 3.16 4.85 -14.17
N ALA A 106 2.15 4.33 -13.49
CA ALA A 106 0.92 3.86 -14.14
C ALA A 106 -0.31 4.13 -13.29
N VAL A 107 -1.48 4.14 -13.92
CA VAL A 107 -2.77 4.27 -13.24
C VAL A 107 -3.69 3.15 -13.71
N ARG A 108 -4.44 2.57 -12.77
CA ARG A 108 -5.49 1.61 -13.01
C ARG A 108 -6.44 1.56 -11.82
N THR A 109 -7.76 1.55 -12.05
CA THR A 109 -8.73 1.50 -10.96
C THR A 109 -8.54 0.25 -10.10
N ARG A 110 -8.68 0.36 -8.78
CA ARG A 110 -8.59 -0.79 -7.88
C ARG A 110 -9.68 -1.83 -8.14
N LEU A 111 -10.78 -1.42 -8.78
CA LEU A 111 -11.83 -2.33 -9.22
C LEU A 111 -11.26 -3.41 -10.16
N ASP A 112 -10.51 -2.98 -11.16
CA ASP A 112 -9.90 -3.82 -12.19
C ASP A 112 -8.53 -4.37 -11.75
N PHE A 113 -7.69 -3.54 -11.14
CA PHE A 113 -6.35 -3.90 -10.71
C PHE A 113 -6.32 -5.09 -9.75
N ASP A 114 -7.17 -5.08 -8.71
CA ASP A 114 -7.18 -6.14 -7.71
C ASP A 114 -7.69 -7.46 -8.30
N GLU A 115 -8.70 -7.40 -9.19
CA GLU A 115 -9.18 -8.60 -9.91
C GLU A 115 -8.09 -9.17 -10.82
N MET A 116 -7.45 -8.32 -11.62
CA MET A 116 -6.35 -8.74 -12.51
C MET A 116 -5.25 -9.47 -11.72
N LEU A 117 -4.84 -8.95 -10.56
CA LEU A 117 -3.84 -9.59 -9.72
C LEU A 117 -4.33 -10.92 -9.13
N ALA A 118 -5.59 -11.00 -8.70
CA ALA A 118 -6.17 -12.21 -8.15
C ALA A 118 -6.25 -13.32 -9.23
N ARG A 119 -6.71 -12.97 -10.44
CA ARG A 119 -6.74 -13.91 -11.58
C ARG A 119 -5.33 -14.32 -12.03
N HIS A 120 -4.35 -13.43 -11.90
CA HIS A 120 -2.95 -13.77 -12.15
C HIS A 120 -2.43 -14.81 -11.15
N ALA A 121 -2.81 -14.70 -9.87
CA ALA A 121 -2.47 -15.69 -8.85
C ALA A 121 -3.14 -17.06 -9.14
N GLU A 122 -4.42 -17.09 -9.58
CA GLU A 122 -5.10 -18.31 -10.01
C GLU A 122 -4.37 -18.96 -11.19
N LYS A 123 -4.01 -18.19 -12.22
CA LYS A 123 -3.24 -18.69 -13.37
C LYS A 123 -1.88 -19.24 -12.96
N ALA A 124 -1.29 -18.75 -11.89
CA ALA A 124 -0.05 -19.27 -11.33
C ALA A 124 -0.25 -20.58 -10.54
N GLY A 125 -1.50 -20.99 -10.26
CA GLY A 125 -1.84 -22.23 -9.57
C GLY A 125 -2.42 -22.05 -8.16
N ALA A 126 -2.64 -20.81 -7.67
CA ALA A 126 -3.31 -20.59 -6.40
C ALA A 126 -4.81 -20.87 -6.49
N ARG A 127 -5.39 -21.45 -5.44
CA ARG A 127 -6.83 -21.67 -5.31
C ARG A 127 -7.49 -20.44 -4.69
N LEU A 128 -8.16 -19.62 -5.52
CA LEU A 128 -8.88 -18.44 -5.05
C LEU A 128 -10.28 -18.83 -4.57
N HIS A 129 -10.59 -18.53 -3.32
CA HIS A 129 -11.92 -18.65 -2.75
C HIS A 129 -12.47 -17.27 -2.40
N GLU A 130 -13.39 -16.79 -3.22
CA GLU A 130 -14.16 -15.56 -2.98
C GLU A 130 -15.27 -15.80 -1.94
N GLN A 131 -15.83 -14.71 -1.36
CA GLN A 131 -16.83 -14.75 -0.31
C GLN A 131 -16.42 -15.53 0.95
N ASN A 132 -15.12 -15.56 1.23
CA ASN A 132 -14.53 -16.19 2.41
C ASN A 132 -14.01 -15.12 3.38
N THR A 133 -14.82 -14.77 4.38
CA THR A 133 -14.48 -13.75 5.39
C THR A 133 -13.80 -14.41 6.57
N VAL A 134 -12.47 -14.30 6.62
CA VAL A 134 -11.69 -14.74 7.79
C VAL A 134 -11.90 -13.76 8.94
N THR A 135 -12.16 -14.27 10.14
CA THR A 135 -12.37 -13.47 11.35
C THR A 135 -11.28 -13.62 12.38
N GLU A 136 -10.67 -14.81 12.49
CA GLU A 136 -9.67 -15.10 13.51
C GLU A 136 -8.72 -16.23 13.09
N ALA A 137 -7.58 -16.26 13.76
CA ALA A 137 -6.59 -17.33 13.63
C ALA A 137 -6.98 -18.54 14.50
N ILE A 138 -6.68 -19.75 14.03
CA ILE A 138 -6.75 -20.98 14.82
C ILE A 138 -5.34 -21.24 15.36
N THR A 139 -5.25 -21.42 16.67
CA THR A 139 -3.98 -21.69 17.35
C THR A 139 -3.96 -23.07 17.98
N ASP A 140 -2.80 -23.71 17.96
CA ASP A 140 -2.53 -24.88 18.78
C ASP A 140 -2.50 -24.49 20.26
N GLN A 141 -3.29 -25.14 21.09
CA GLN A 141 -3.44 -24.76 22.51
C GLN A 141 -2.18 -24.94 23.33
N ARG A 142 -1.29 -25.87 22.96
CA ARG A 142 -0.06 -26.17 23.69
C ARG A 142 1.08 -25.24 23.33
N THR A 143 1.19 -24.86 22.07
CA THR A 143 2.34 -24.09 21.54
C THR A 143 2.01 -22.63 21.25
N GLY A 144 0.72 -22.30 21.12
CA GLY A 144 0.28 -20.98 20.65
C GLY A 144 0.48 -20.75 19.15
N ARG A 145 0.98 -21.75 18.41
CA ARG A 145 1.26 -21.65 16.98
C ARG A 145 -0.02 -21.50 16.17
N VAL A 146 -0.03 -20.60 15.20
CA VAL A 146 -1.11 -20.50 14.21
C VAL A 146 -1.07 -21.71 13.30
N THR A 147 -2.18 -22.44 13.21
CA THR A 147 -2.35 -23.68 12.45
C THR A 147 -3.47 -23.59 11.42
N GLY A 148 -4.06 -22.40 11.26
CA GLY A 148 -5.13 -22.17 10.31
C GLY A 148 -5.92 -20.91 10.61
N VAL A 149 -7.07 -20.82 9.95
CA VAL A 149 -7.99 -19.68 10.06
C VAL A 149 -9.42 -20.16 10.14
N ARG A 150 -10.27 -19.36 10.80
CA ARG A 150 -11.72 -19.58 10.80
C ARG A 150 -12.47 -18.30 10.45
N GLY A 151 -13.71 -18.47 10.02
CA GLY A 151 -14.55 -17.37 9.62
C GLY A 151 -15.88 -17.83 9.04
N LYS A 152 -16.31 -17.15 7.99
CA LYS A 152 -17.61 -17.38 7.32
C LYS A 152 -17.43 -17.40 5.81
N GLN A 153 -18.14 -18.29 5.11
CA GLN A 153 -18.11 -18.42 3.67
C GLN A 153 -19.50 -18.32 3.03
N GLY A 154 -19.50 -17.91 1.78
CA GLY A 154 -20.71 -17.82 0.96
C GLY A 154 -21.67 -16.70 1.38
N PRO A 155 -22.77 -16.52 0.62
CA PRO A 155 -23.77 -15.50 0.87
C PRO A 155 -24.50 -15.71 2.21
N ASP A 156 -24.69 -16.97 2.59
CA ASP A 156 -25.39 -17.35 3.85
C ASP A 156 -24.46 -17.30 5.07
N LYS A 157 -23.22 -16.86 4.90
CA LYS A 157 -22.24 -16.71 5.99
C LYS A 157 -22.04 -17.99 6.81
N GLN A 158 -22.01 -19.16 6.16
CA GLN A 158 -21.78 -20.44 6.81
C GLN A 158 -20.39 -20.45 7.49
N PRO A 159 -20.26 -21.06 8.66
CA PRO A 159 -18.96 -21.24 9.31
C PRO A 159 -17.97 -21.94 8.37
N MET A 160 -16.69 -21.53 8.42
CA MET A 160 -15.60 -22.21 7.71
C MET A 160 -14.34 -22.27 8.57
N GLU A 161 -13.59 -23.32 8.41
CA GLU A 161 -12.23 -23.48 8.93
C GLU A 161 -11.32 -24.05 7.85
N TYR A 162 -10.08 -23.53 7.79
CA TYR A 162 -9.02 -24.07 6.94
C TYR A 162 -7.73 -24.21 7.75
N ARG A 163 -6.98 -25.28 7.49
CA ARG A 163 -5.73 -25.61 8.17
C ARG A 163 -4.54 -25.53 7.23
N ALA A 164 -3.44 -24.94 7.70
CA ALA A 164 -2.15 -24.92 7.01
C ALA A 164 -1.02 -24.70 8.02
N PRO A 165 0.20 -25.20 7.73
CA PRO A 165 1.37 -24.96 8.57
C PRO A 165 1.82 -23.50 8.59
N LEU A 166 1.39 -22.68 7.62
CA LEU A 166 1.73 -21.27 7.48
C LEU A 166 0.53 -20.45 7.01
N THR A 167 0.35 -19.27 7.61
CA THR A 167 -0.65 -18.29 7.22
C THR A 167 0.00 -16.94 6.92
N LEU A 168 -0.38 -16.29 5.82
CA LEU A 168 -0.02 -14.91 5.49
C LEU A 168 -1.24 -14.03 5.69
N ALA A 169 -1.15 -13.08 6.61
CA ALA A 169 -2.17 -12.05 6.83
C ALA A 169 -1.92 -10.90 5.85
N CYS A 170 -2.72 -10.89 4.78
CA CYS A 170 -2.76 -9.86 3.73
C CYS A 170 -4.12 -9.13 3.76
N ASP A 171 -4.81 -9.12 4.90
CA ASP A 171 -6.17 -8.63 5.12
C ASP A 171 -6.25 -7.10 5.26
N GLY A 172 -5.18 -6.43 4.87
CA GLY A 172 -5.10 -4.98 4.73
C GLY A 172 -5.23 -4.24 6.07
N VAL A 173 -5.74 -3.02 6.02
CA VAL A 173 -5.87 -2.16 7.20
C VAL A 173 -6.74 -2.77 8.32
N SER A 174 -7.65 -3.68 7.97
CA SER A 174 -8.51 -4.36 8.96
C SER A 174 -7.73 -5.26 9.90
N ALA A 175 -6.67 -5.89 9.42
CA ALA A 175 -5.71 -6.71 10.17
C ALA A 175 -6.38 -7.65 11.20
N ARG A 176 -7.48 -8.29 10.82
CA ARG A 176 -8.32 -9.10 11.73
C ARG A 176 -7.56 -10.26 12.35
N LEU A 177 -6.71 -10.92 11.55
CA LEU A 177 -5.87 -12.00 12.07
C LEU A 177 -4.90 -11.50 13.14
N ALA A 178 -4.23 -10.38 12.91
CA ALA A 178 -3.35 -9.79 13.90
C ALA A 178 -4.10 -9.41 15.18
N LEU A 179 -5.27 -8.76 15.03
CA LEU A 179 -6.11 -8.36 16.17
C LEU A 179 -6.65 -9.55 16.96
N SER A 180 -7.03 -10.66 16.30
CA SER A 180 -7.48 -11.88 16.98
C SER A 180 -6.40 -12.53 17.86
N LEU A 181 -5.15 -12.17 17.63
CA LEU A 181 -3.98 -12.61 18.40
C LEU A 181 -3.48 -11.54 19.40
N GLY A 182 -4.20 -10.43 19.58
CA GLY A 182 -3.80 -9.33 20.45
C GLY A 182 -2.60 -8.52 19.91
N MET A 183 -2.40 -8.53 18.59
CA MET A 183 -1.33 -7.76 17.94
C MET A 183 -1.88 -6.40 17.52
N ASP A 184 -1.90 -5.45 18.43
CA ASP A 184 -2.41 -4.11 18.19
C ASP A 184 -1.45 -3.23 17.37
N LYS A 185 -1.97 -2.14 16.83
CA LYS A 185 -1.14 -1.10 16.20
C LYS A 185 -0.30 -0.40 17.27
N ARG A 186 0.87 0.08 16.85
CA ARG A 186 1.76 0.89 17.66
C ARG A 186 1.32 2.36 17.61
N ASP A 187 1.28 3.01 18.78
CA ASP A 187 0.90 4.42 18.90
C ASP A 187 2.07 5.38 18.59
N ASP A 188 3.32 4.88 18.63
CA ASP A 188 4.52 5.66 18.32
C ASP A 188 4.82 5.76 16.80
N ARG A 189 3.94 5.20 15.95
CA ARG A 189 4.06 5.19 14.49
C ARG A 189 2.98 6.03 13.84
N PRO A 190 3.28 6.68 12.70
CA PRO A 190 2.28 7.49 12.02
C PRO A 190 1.14 6.64 11.45
N MET A 191 0.00 7.29 11.36
CA MET A 191 -1.17 6.85 10.62
C MET A 191 -1.57 7.96 9.66
N GLY A 192 -2.22 7.60 8.58
CA GLY A 192 -2.92 8.55 7.72
C GLY A 192 -4.40 8.21 7.63
N VAL A 193 -5.18 9.17 7.20
CA VAL A 193 -6.54 8.97 6.71
C VAL A 193 -6.65 9.60 5.33
N ALA A 194 -7.27 8.92 4.41
CA ALA A 194 -7.52 9.40 3.06
C ALA A 194 -9.00 9.28 2.73
N VAL A 195 -9.51 10.26 1.98
CA VAL A 195 -10.85 10.23 1.38
C VAL A 195 -10.73 10.53 -0.10
N ARG A 196 -11.56 9.88 -0.93
CA ARG A 196 -11.54 10.09 -2.37
C ARG A 196 -12.91 9.91 -3.01
N ARG A 197 -13.05 10.44 -4.20
CA ARG A 197 -14.19 10.24 -5.09
C ARG A 197 -13.72 10.28 -6.54
N TYR A 198 -14.40 9.59 -7.43
CA TYR A 198 -14.22 9.77 -8.87
C TYR A 198 -15.14 10.86 -9.40
N TYR A 199 -14.69 11.55 -10.43
CA TYR A 199 -15.45 12.58 -11.14
C TYR A 199 -15.28 12.39 -12.63
N THR A 200 -16.36 12.48 -13.41
CA THR A 200 -16.26 12.67 -14.86
C THR A 200 -15.53 13.99 -15.12
N SER A 201 -14.45 13.95 -15.89
CA SER A 201 -13.53 15.08 -16.01
C SER A 201 -12.78 15.06 -17.33
N PRO A 202 -12.58 16.22 -17.97
CA PRO A 202 -11.70 16.32 -19.14
C PRO A 202 -10.22 16.08 -18.82
N ARG A 203 -9.87 15.96 -17.53
CA ARG A 203 -8.51 15.63 -17.07
C ARG A 203 -8.25 14.12 -16.96
N THR A 204 -9.10 13.30 -17.58
CA THR A 204 -9.00 11.84 -17.53
C THR A 204 -7.68 11.29 -18.09
N ASP A 205 -7.10 11.97 -19.09
CA ASP A 205 -5.86 11.55 -19.75
C ASP A 205 -4.61 12.32 -19.30
N ASP A 206 -4.69 13.00 -18.13
CA ASP A 206 -3.54 13.71 -17.57
C ASP A 206 -2.41 12.72 -17.24
N ASP A 207 -1.27 12.90 -17.87
CA ASP A 207 -0.10 12.04 -17.77
C ASP A 207 0.86 12.41 -16.61
N PHE A 208 0.40 13.21 -15.65
CA PHE A 208 1.08 13.46 -14.39
C PHE A 208 0.21 13.06 -13.20
N LEU A 209 0.82 12.47 -12.18
CA LEU A 209 0.20 12.36 -10.86
C LEU A 209 0.25 13.76 -10.21
N GLU A 210 -0.89 14.44 -10.10
CA GLU A 210 -0.93 15.78 -9.54
C GLU A 210 -1.16 15.76 -8.04
N SER A 211 -0.37 16.55 -7.28
CA SER A 211 -0.43 16.67 -5.83
C SER A 211 -0.48 18.12 -5.39
N HIS A 212 -1.48 18.48 -4.60
CA HIS A 212 -1.68 19.79 -4.00
C HIS A 212 -1.22 19.79 -2.55
N LEU A 213 -0.14 20.49 -2.25
CA LEU A 213 0.51 20.45 -0.92
C LEU A 213 -0.12 21.39 0.10
N GLU A 214 -1.06 22.25 -0.30
CA GLU A 214 -1.73 23.20 0.58
C GLU A 214 -3.20 22.84 0.74
N LEU A 215 -3.51 22.09 1.78
CA LEU A 215 -4.88 21.82 2.20
C LEU A 215 -5.27 22.78 3.32
N TRP A 216 -6.13 23.73 3.00
CA TRP A 216 -6.62 24.73 3.95
C TRP A 216 -7.97 24.30 4.53
N ASP A 217 -8.03 24.21 5.85
CA ASP A 217 -9.29 24.05 6.60
C ASP A 217 -9.89 25.40 6.90
N HIS A 218 -10.99 25.71 6.26
CA HIS A 218 -11.76 26.94 6.42
C HIS A 218 -13.01 26.78 7.30
N THR A 219 -13.09 25.73 8.11
CA THR A 219 -14.22 25.51 9.04
C THR A 219 -14.40 26.67 10.03
N ILE A 220 -13.31 27.39 10.33
CA ILE A 220 -13.34 28.67 11.04
C ILE A 220 -12.84 29.73 10.04
N PRO A 221 -13.76 30.49 9.39
CA PRO A 221 -13.38 31.40 8.30
C PRO A 221 -12.32 32.46 8.67
N GLU A 222 -12.36 32.96 9.91
CA GLU A 222 -11.41 33.96 10.40
C GLU A 222 -10.03 33.38 10.76
N GLN A 223 -9.89 32.04 10.83
CA GLN A 223 -8.67 31.35 11.21
C GLN A 223 -8.41 30.13 10.34
N PRO A 224 -8.17 30.29 9.03
CA PRO A 224 -7.85 29.16 8.18
C PRO A 224 -6.57 28.46 8.62
N ARG A 225 -6.60 27.13 8.66
CA ARG A 225 -5.46 26.30 9.09
C ARG A 225 -4.93 25.50 7.93
N LEU A 226 -3.60 25.56 7.71
CA LEU A 226 -2.92 24.64 6.82
C LEU A 226 -2.79 23.27 7.50
N LEU A 227 -3.29 22.24 6.86
CA LEU A 227 -3.26 20.85 7.35
C LEU A 227 -2.06 20.08 6.79
N PRO A 228 -1.41 19.22 7.58
CA PRO A 228 -0.34 18.35 7.10
C PRO A 228 -0.92 17.19 6.29
N GLY A 229 -0.74 17.24 5.01
CA GLY A 229 -1.27 16.30 4.03
C GLY A 229 -1.20 16.87 2.65
N TYR A 230 -1.86 16.24 1.72
CA TYR A 230 -1.97 16.72 0.34
C TYR A 230 -3.27 16.25 -0.30
N GLY A 231 -3.76 17.03 -1.28
CA GLY A 231 -4.79 16.61 -2.22
C GLY A 231 -4.16 15.99 -3.45
N TRP A 232 -4.87 15.10 -4.13
CA TRP A 232 -4.43 14.55 -5.42
C TRP A 232 -5.53 14.61 -6.47
N ILE A 233 -5.09 14.70 -7.73
CA ILE A 233 -5.93 14.61 -8.92
C ILE A 233 -5.19 13.71 -9.90
N PHE A 234 -5.73 12.51 -10.15
CA PHE A 234 -5.14 11.55 -11.06
C PHE A 234 -6.12 11.19 -12.17
N GLY A 235 -5.72 11.39 -13.43
CA GLY A 235 -6.48 10.93 -14.59
C GLY A 235 -6.53 9.39 -14.61
N MET A 236 -7.67 8.84 -15.00
CA MET A 236 -7.89 7.39 -15.01
C MET A 236 -7.89 6.78 -16.41
N GLY A 237 -7.96 7.60 -17.48
CA GLY A 237 -8.02 7.16 -18.88
C GLY A 237 -9.37 6.58 -19.31
N ASP A 238 -10.38 6.61 -18.44
CA ASP A 238 -11.72 6.01 -18.66
C ASP A 238 -12.85 7.06 -18.69
N GLY A 239 -12.51 8.33 -18.86
CA GLY A 239 -13.44 9.46 -18.76
C GLY A 239 -13.54 10.05 -17.35
N THR A 240 -12.88 9.45 -16.37
CA THR A 240 -12.90 9.93 -14.98
C THR A 240 -11.54 10.38 -14.46
N SER A 241 -11.56 11.11 -13.35
CA SER A 241 -10.38 11.39 -12.52
C SER A 241 -10.64 10.93 -11.09
N ASN A 242 -9.63 10.30 -10.47
CA ASN A 242 -9.62 9.98 -9.03
C ASN A 242 -9.11 11.19 -8.28
N VAL A 243 -9.98 11.77 -7.46
CA VAL A 243 -9.67 12.99 -6.71
C VAL A 243 -9.85 12.74 -5.22
N GLY A 244 -8.87 13.12 -4.43
CA GLY A 244 -8.93 12.89 -3.00
C GLY A 244 -7.92 13.70 -2.21
N LEU A 245 -7.92 13.49 -0.90
CA LEU A 245 -6.95 14.07 0.01
C LEU A 245 -6.56 13.09 1.11
N GLY A 246 -5.36 13.26 1.63
CA GLY A 246 -4.82 12.49 2.75
C GLY A 246 -4.25 13.40 3.82
N ILE A 247 -4.47 13.04 5.10
CA ILE A 247 -3.98 13.79 6.26
C ILE A 247 -3.30 12.83 7.23
N LEU A 248 -2.18 13.28 7.81
CA LEU A 248 -1.39 12.52 8.77
C LEU A 248 -1.91 12.67 10.20
N SER A 249 -1.79 11.62 11.00
CA SER A 249 -2.12 11.60 12.43
C SER A 249 -1.23 12.50 13.29
N THR A 250 -0.12 12.98 12.74
CA THR A 250 0.75 13.97 13.38
C THR A 250 0.12 15.36 13.45
N SER A 251 -0.99 15.57 12.74
CA SER A 251 -1.80 16.80 12.82
C SER A 251 -2.65 16.84 14.08
N THR A 252 -2.70 17.99 14.74
CA THR A 252 -3.67 18.27 15.83
C THR A 252 -5.14 18.25 15.36
N ALA A 253 -5.36 18.35 14.06
CA ALA A 253 -6.67 18.26 13.41
C ALA A 253 -7.12 16.81 13.10
N TYR A 254 -6.22 15.84 13.24
CA TYR A 254 -6.54 14.43 12.97
C TYR A 254 -7.70 13.95 13.84
N GLY A 255 -8.70 13.31 13.20
CA GLY A 255 -9.90 12.84 13.88
C GLY A 255 -10.89 13.93 14.32
N LYS A 256 -10.57 15.22 14.13
CA LYS A 256 -11.42 16.37 14.47
C LYS A 256 -11.93 17.14 13.24
N THR A 257 -11.48 16.77 12.06
CA THR A 257 -11.85 17.40 10.78
C THR A 257 -12.86 16.51 10.06
N ASP A 258 -13.92 17.11 9.52
CA ASP A 258 -14.76 16.43 8.53
C ASP A 258 -14.02 16.39 7.18
N TYR A 259 -13.35 15.28 6.92
CA TYR A 259 -12.57 15.09 5.71
C TYR A 259 -13.40 15.13 4.43
N ARG A 260 -14.71 14.79 4.51
CA ARG A 260 -15.62 14.86 3.35
C ARG A 260 -15.98 16.30 3.03
N ALA A 261 -16.27 17.09 4.05
CA ALA A 261 -16.50 18.53 3.89
C ALA A 261 -15.23 19.23 3.39
N LEU A 262 -14.06 18.87 3.93
CA LEU A 262 -12.78 19.42 3.47
C LEU A 262 -12.52 19.10 1.99
N LEU A 263 -12.79 17.86 1.54
CA LEU A 263 -12.64 17.49 0.13
C LEU A 263 -13.54 18.36 -0.76
N ARG A 264 -14.81 18.52 -0.42
CA ARG A 264 -15.74 19.37 -1.18
C ARG A 264 -15.23 20.82 -1.23
N SER A 265 -14.91 21.41 -0.08
CA SER A 265 -14.43 22.78 0.00
C SER A 265 -13.16 23.03 -0.82
N TRP A 266 -12.23 22.07 -0.83
CA TRP A 266 -11.04 22.17 -1.67
C TRP A 266 -11.40 22.11 -3.15
N LEU A 267 -12.29 21.21 -3.56
CA LEU A 267 -12.71 21.05 -4.94
C LEU A 267 -13.54 22.20 -5.46
N ASP A 268 -14.34 22.87 -4.61
CA ASP A 268 -15.07 24.09 -4.95
C ASP A 268 -14.12 25.22 -5.38
N GLY A 269 -12.90 25.23 -4.85
CA GLY A 269 -11.83 26.15 -5.23
C GLY A 269 -11.08 25.79 -6.52
N THR A 270 -11.35 24.61 -7.13
CA THR A 270 -10.74 24.24 -8.42
C THR A 270 -11.45 24.86 -9.61
N PRO A 271 -10.78 25.06 -10.77
CA PRO A 271 -11.43 25.56 -11.98
C PRO A 271 -12.69 24.76 -12.34
N ALA A 272 -13.77 25.46 -12.68
CA ALA A 272 -15.05 24.80 -12.95
C ALA A 272 -14.99 23.86 -14.16
N GLU A 273 -14.17 24.20 -15.15
CA GLU A 273 -13.92 23.41 -16.35
C GLU A 273 -13.25 22.05 -16.07
N TRP A 274 -12.66 21.84 -14.90
CA TRP A 274 -12.11 20.53 -14.50
C TRP A 274 -13.20 19.51 -14.16
N GLY A 275 -14.42 19.97 -13.90
CA GLY A 275 -15.58 19.11 -13.69
C GLY A 275 -15.68 18.49 -12.28
N PHE A 276 -14.88 18.91 -11.30
CA PHE A 276 -14.92 18.37 -9.93
C PHE A 276 -16.06 18.95 -9.11
N ARG A 277 -17.30 18.78 -9.60
CA ARG A 277 -18.55 19.27 -9.00
C ARG A 277 -19.51 18.10 -8.78
N GLU A 278 -20.50 18.32 -7.92
CA GLU A 278 -21.43 17.25 -7.51
C GLU A 278 -22.14 16.59 -8.71
N ASP A 279 -22.48 17.37 -9.74
CA ASP A 279 -23.17 16.87 -10.95
C ASP A 279 -22.32 15.89 -11.78
N ASN A 280 -21.00 15.95 -11.66
CA ASN A 280 -20.07 15.09 -12.36
C ASN A 280 -19.51 13.96 -11.46
N ALA A 281 -20.01 13.87 -10.23
CA ALA A 281 -19.48 12.94 -9.27
C ALA A 281 -19.92 11.49 -9.53
N ALA A 282 -18.98 10.58 -9.58
CA ALA A 282 -19.21 9.14 -9.70
C ALA A 282 -19.09 8.45 -8.33
N GLY A 283 -20.21 7.98 -7.82
CA GLY A 283 -20.27 7.31 -6.53
C GLY A 283 -20.16 8.24 -5.31
N LYS A 284 -19.96 7.68 -4.12
CA LYS A 284 -19.87 8.41 -2.87
C LYS A 284 -18.42 8.71 -2.47
N ILE A 285 -18.20 9.73 -1.64
CA ILE A 285 -16.90 9.94 -1.00
C ILE A 285 -16.64 8.77 -0.04
N ALA A 286 -15.57 8.04 -0.29
CA ALA A 286 -15.15 6.90 0.52
C ALA A 286 -13.80 7.18 1.17
N GLY A 287 -13.56 6.62 2.35
CA GLY A 287 -12.33 6.84 3.11
C GLY A 287 -11.68 5.56 3.62
N ALA A 288 -10.38 5.63 3.85
CA ALA A 288 -9.60 4.55 4.43
C ALA A 288 -8.50 5.09 5.35
N ALA A 289 -8.15 4.30 6.37
CA ALA A 289 -6.96 4.53 7.16
C ALA A 289 -5.71 3.98 6.43
N LEU A 290 -4.57 4.62 6.67
CA LEU A 290 -3.27 4.29 6.10
C LEU A 290 -2.30 3.91 7.24
N PRO A 291 -2.07 2.62 7.49
CA PRO A 291 -1.16 2.15 8.53
C PRO A 291 0.30 2.27 8.06
N MET A 292 1.05 3.21 8.61
CA MET A 292 2.34 3.63 8.09
C MET A 292 3.53 3.14 8.92
N GLY A 293 4.69 3.01 8.25
CA GLY A 293 6.00 2.96 8.88
C GLY A 293 6.21 1.84 9.89
N PHE A 294 5.69 0.64 9.59
CA PHE A 294 5.71 -0.53 10.47
C PHE A 294 4.92 -0.33 11.78
N ASN A 295 3.72 0.22 11.65
CA ASN A 295 2.89 0.49 12.83
C ASN A 295 2.25 -0.76 13.46
N ARG A 296 2.52 -1.95 12.96
CA ARG A 296 2.12 -3.23 13.58
C ARG A 296 3.27 -4.23 13.54
N THR A 297 3.67 -4.68 14.71
CA THR A 297 4.76 -5.66 14.90
C THR A 297 4.38 -6.63 16.03
N PRO A 298 4.99 -7.82 16.08
CA PRO A 298 6.02 -8.36 15.18
C PRO A 298 5.45 -8.78 13.81
N HIS A 299 6.26 -8.73 12.74
CA HIS A 299 5.82 -9.15 11.40
C HIS A 299 5.78 -10.66 11.20
N TYR A 300 6.34 -11.42 12.12
CA TYR A 300 6.23 -12.87 12.23
C TYR A 300 5.86 -13.27 13.66
N ARG A 301 4.88 -14.14 13.79
CA ARG A 301 4.48 -14.74 15.07
C ARG A 301 4.03 -16.19 14.82
N ASP A 302 4.87 -17.14 15.19
CA ASP A 302 4.59 -18.57 15.30
C ASP A 302 3.60 -19.12 14.23
N GLY A 303 4.01 -19.11 12.97
CA GLY A 303 3.19 -19.58 11.85
C GLY A 303 2.33 -18.52 11.17
N LEU A 304 2.40 -17.23 11.59
CA LEU A 304 1.72 -16.11 10.94
C LEU A 304 2.73 -15.05 10.47
N LEU A 305 2.63 -14.65 9.20
CA LEU A 305 3.35 -13.51 8.63
C LEU A 305 2.38 -12.35 8.37
N LEU A 306 2.72 -11.12 8.79
CA LEU A 306 1.97 -9.91 8.46
C LEU A 306 2.57 -9.27 7.20
N VAL A 307 1.75 -9.04 6.16
CA VAL A 307 2.19 -8.57 4.86
C VAL A 307 1.38 -7.35 4.42
N GLY A 308 2.04 -6.35 3.86
CA GLY A 308 1.41 -5.11 3.41
C GLY A 308 0.80 -4.30 4.56
N ASP A 309 -0.38 -3.74 4.34
CA ASP A 309 -1.06 -2.89 5.34
C ASP A 309 -1.36 -3.61 6.65
N ALA A 310 -1.53 -4.94 6.64
CA ALA A 310 -1.71 -5.73 7.86
C ALA A 310 -0.49 -5.63 8.79
N GLY A 311 0.71 -5.45 8.23
CA GLY A 311 1.97 -5.18 8.95
C GLY A 311 2.32 -3.69 9.06
N GLY A 312 1.41 -2.79 8.63
CA GLY A 312 1.65 -1.34 8.68
C GLY A 312 2.68 -0.85 7.67
N MET A 313 2.67 -1.38 6.44
CA MET A 313 3.72 -1.15 5.45
C MET A 313 3.38 -0.05 4.43
N VAL A 314 2.58 0.92 4.81
CA VAL A 314 2.38 2.13 3.99
C VAL A 314 3.56 3.08 4.18
N ASN A 315 4.01 3.69 3.09
CA ASN A 315 5.08 4.68 3.10
C ASN A 315 4.65 5.94 3.87
N SER A 316 5.42 6.32 4.88
CA SER A 316 5.14 7.47 5.74
C SER A 316 5.41 8.82 5.07
N PHE A 317 6.12 8.85 3.93
CA PHE A 317 6.38 10.09 3.19
C PHE A 317 5.18 10.54 2.35
N ASN A 318 4.57 9.60 1.60
CA ASN A 318 3.59 9.92 0.56
C ASN A 318 2.30 9.10 0.61
N GLY A 319 2.17 8.13 1.54
CA GLY A 319 0.97 7.29 1.64
C GLY A 319 0.89 6.15 0.63
N GLU A 320 1.93 5.88 -0.16
CA GLU A 320 1.97 4.77 -1.10
C GLU A 320 1.99 3.44 -0.34
N GLY A 321 1.06 2.54 -0.68
CA GLY A 321 0.94 1.22 -0.05
C GLY A 321 1.16 0.05 -1.01
N ILE A 322 0.73 0.17 -2.28
CA ILE A 322 0.68 -0.95 -3.24
C ILE A 322 2.09 -1.51 -3.51
N ALA A 323 3.07 -0.65 -3.80
CA ALA A 323 4.44 -1.09 -4.06
C ALA A 323 5.03 -1.88 -2.89
N TYR A 324 4.83 -1.38 -1.66
CA TYR A 324 5.34 -2.02 -0.45
C TYR A 324 4.56 -3.27 -0.06
N ALA A 325 3.27 -3.33 -0.36
CA ALA A 325 2.45 -4.52 -0.21
C ALA A 325 2.98 -5.66 -1.08
N MET A 326 3.28 -5.39 -2.36
CA MET A 326 3.82 -6.39 -3.27
C MET A 326 5.28 -6.74 -2.95
N GLN A 327 6.12 -5.76 -2.57
CA GLN A 327 7.51 -6.00 -2.18
C GLN A 327 7.59 -6.86 -0.90
N SER A 328 6.77 -6.57 0.11
CA SER A 328 6.71 -7.39 1.32
C SER A 328 6.16 -8.80 1.06
N ALA A 329 5.23 -8.93 0.11
CA ALA A 329 4.73 -10.21 -0.35
C ALA A 329 5.83 -11.08 -0.98
N ARG A 330 6.69 -10.49 -1.82
CA ARG A 330 7.87 -11.16 -2.38
C ARG A 330 8.79 -11.68 -1.26
N LEU A 331 9.18 -10.81 -0.31
CA LEU A 331 10.04 -11.17 0.81
C LEU A 331 9.42 -12.27 1.71
N ALA A 332 8.11 -12.18 1.99
CA ALA A 332 7.38 -13.18 2.75
C ALA A 332 7.38 -14.53 2.01
N SER A 333 7.15 -14.51 0.69
CA SER A 333 7.13 -15.72 -0.14
C SER A 333 8.49 -16.37 -0.22
N GLU A 334 9.57 -15.62 -0.40
CA GLU A 334 10.95 -16.14 -0.39
C GLU A 334 11.27 -16.87 0.93
N CYS A 335 10.91 -16.28 2.07
CA CYS A 335 11.10 -16.90 3.38
C CYS A 335 10.20 -18.13 3.57
N ALA A 336 8.94 -18.08 3.12
CA ALA A 336 8.00 -19.20 3.19
C ALA A 336 8.45 -20.40 2.36
N ILE A 337 8.89 -20.18 1.12
CA ILE A 337 9.41 -21.24 0.23
C ILE A 337 10.61 -21.92 0.89
N GLN A 338 11.57 -21.16 1.40
CA GLN A 338 12.72 -21.70 2.10
C GLN A 338 12.35 -22.47 3.36
N ALA A 339 11.34 -21.99 4.09
CA ALA A 339 10.88 -22.62 5.32
C ALA A 339 10.16 -23.95 5.04
N LEU A 340 9.23 -23.96 4.09
CA LEU A 340 8.42 -25.15 3.77
C LEU A 340 9.21 -26.24 3.02
N ALA A 341 10.35 -25.91 2.42
CA ALA A 341 11.30 -26.89 1.92
C ALA A 341 12.03 -27.67 3.04
N ARG A 342 11.87 -27.28 4.31
CA ARG A 342 12.49 -27.92 5.47
C ARG A 342 11.46 -28.74 6.25
N PRO A 343 11.88 -29.83 6.91
CA PRO A 343 11.02 -30.53 7.86
C PRO A 343 10.50 -29.60 8.94
N ASP A 344 9.35 -29.95 9.50
CA ASP A 344 8.81 -29.18 10.65
C ASP A 344 9.79 -29.19 11.83
N GLY A 345 9.94 -28.06 12.48
CA GLY A 345 10.86 -27.88 13.59
C GLY A 345 11.73 -26.64 13.53
N PRO A 346 12.83 -26.61 14.31
CA PRO A 346 13.64 -25.40 14.51
C PRO A 346 14.22 -24.78 13.23
N ALA A 347 14.60 -25.60 12.24
CA ALA A 347 15.17 -25.13 10.98
C ALA A 347 14.13 -24.37 10.12
N ARG A 348 12.87 -24.85 10.12
CA ARG A 348 11.74 -24.16 9.47
C ARG A 348 11.46 -22.83 10.16
N GLU A 349 11.39 -22.85 11.50
CA GLU A 349 11.16 -21.64 12.29
C GLU A 349 12.25 -20.58 12.10
N HIS A 350 13.51 -21.00 12.03
CA HIS A 350 14.62 -20.10 11.75
C HIS A 350 14.46 -19.42 10.39
N ALA A 351 14.04 -20.15 9.35
CA ALA A 351 13.79 -19.58 8.02
C ALA A 351 12.64 -18.58 8.04
N LEU A 352 11.53 -18.84 8.76
CA LEU A 352 10.41 -17.90 8.89
C LEU A 352 10.80 -16.63 9.65
N ARG A 353 11.62 -16.73 10.69
CA ARG A 353 12.15 -15.59 11.45
C ARG A 353 13.09 -14.68 10.66
N ARG A 354 13.52 -15.11 9.46
CA ARG A 354 14.25 -14.24 8.51
C ARG A 354 13.37 -13.13 7.92
N TYR A 355 12.05 -13.31 7.81
CA TYR A 355 11.16 -12.33 7.21
C TYR A 355 11.20 -10.96 7.88
N PRO A 356 11.02 -10.80 9.21
CA PRO A 356 11.18 -9.50 9.85
C PRO A 356 12.57 -8.87 9.66
N THR A 357 13.61 -9.70 9.52
CA THR A 357 14.97 -9.22 9.25
C THR A 357 15.09 -8.69 7.83
N ALA A 358 14.61 -9.45 6.83
CA ALA A 358 14.59 -9.02 5.43
C ALA A 358 13.80 -7.71 5.24
N LEU A 359 12.66 -7.56 5.90
CA LEU A 359 11.89 -6.30 5.88
C LEU A 359 12.69 -5.12 6.45
N ARG A 360 13.43 -5.34 7.56
CA ARG A 360 14.27 -4.27 8.15
C ARG A 360 15.46 -3.92 7.28
N GLU A 361 16.06 -4.90 6.62
CA GLU A 361 17.18 -4.70 5.71
C GLU A 361 16.75 -3.92 4.46
N GLU A 362 15.61 -4.28 3.85
CA GLU A 362 15.09 -3.66 2.64
C GLU A 362 14.40 -2.31 2.86
N LEU A 363 13.58 -2.19 3.90
CA LEU A 363 12.67 -1.06 4.09
C LEU A 363 12.91 -0.27 5.39
N GLY A 364 13.58 -0.88 6.39
CA GLY A 364 13.63 -0.34 7.74
C GLY A 364 14.27 1.04 7.82
N GLY A 365 15.39 1.27 7.13
CA GLY A 365 16.07 2.58 7.09
C GLY A 365 15.17 3.66 6.47
N TYR A 366 14.59 3.36 5.34
CA TYR A 366 13.70 4.27 4.63
C TYR A 366 12.43 4.60 5.43
N PHE A 367 11.78 3.59 6.03
CA PHE A 367 10.57 3.83 6.85
C PHE A 367 10.87 4.62 8.13
N ARG A 368 12.02 4.41 8.76
CA ARG A 368 12.44 5.23 9.90
C ARG A 368 12.60 6.70 9.52
N LEU A 369 13.27 6.95 8.38
CA LEU A 369 13.43 8.30 7.84
C LEU A 369 12.06 8.92 7.53
N GLY A 370 11.13 8.17 6.92
CA GLY A 370 9.76 8.60 6.64
C GLY A 370 8.97 8.93 7.91
N ASN A 371 9.14 8.13 8.97
CA ASN A 371 8.49 8.39 10.26
C ASN A 371 9.01 9.69 10.92
N ALA A 372 10.30 9.98 10.80
CA ALA A 372 10.86 11.25 11.27
C ALA A 372 10.35 12.43 10.43
N PHE A 373 10.31 12.26 9.10
CA PHE A 373 9.80 13.27 8.18
C PHE A 373 8.31 13.58 8.43
N SER A 374 7.47 12.56 8.62
CA SER A 374 6.02 12.76 8.86
C SER A 374 5.75 13.56 10.13
N ARG A 375 6.60 13.43 11.16
CA ARG A 375 6.54 14.27 12.36
C ARG A 375 6.93 15.72 12.05
N LEU A 376 7.99 15.90 11.25
CA LEU A 376 8.47 17.23 10.87
C LEU A 376 7.43 18.02 10.07
N ILE A 377 6.82 17.41 9.05
CA ILE A 377 5.78 18.06 8.24
C ILE A 377 4.44 18.22 8.98
N GLY A 378 4.25 17.52 10.10
CA GLY A 378 3.13 17.74 11.01
C GLY A 378 3.09 19.16 11.60
N HIS A 379 4.19 19.91 11.55
CA HIS A 379 4.27 21.29 11.99
C HIS A 379 3.90 22.28 10.87
N PRO A 380 2.81 23.08 11.02
CA PRO A 380 2.34 23.98 9.96
C PRO A 380 3.39 24.99 9.49
N GLN A 381 4.28 25.44 10.38
CA GLN A 381 5.36 26.36 10.02
C GLN A 381 6.38 25.74 9.06
N VAL A 382 6.70 24.46 9.25
CA VAL A 382 7.61 23.72 8.36
C VAL A 382 6.97 23.56 6.98
N MET A 383 5.69 23.21 6.93
CA MET A 383 4.94 23.10 5.67
C MET A 383 4.92 24.43 4.92
N ARG A 384 4.60 25.55 5.59
CA ARG A 384 4.62 26.89 4.97
C ARG A 384 6.00 27.26 4.44
N ALA A 385 7.06 26.99 5.18
CA ALA A 385 8.42 27.26 4.72
C ALA A 385 8.80 26.40 3.51
N ALA A 386 8.44 25.11 3.54
CA ALA A 386 8.71 24.16 2.46
C ALA A 386 7.95 24.55 1.17
N THR A 387 6.67 24.91 1.24
CA THR A 387 5.90 25.33 0.07
C THR A 387 6.37 26.69 -0.46
N ARG A 388 6.59 27.66 0.41
CA ARG A 388 6.98 29.03 0.00
C ARG A 388 8.38 29.11 -0.61
N HIS A 389 9.34 28.37 -0.07
CA HIS A 389 10.77 28.48 -0.44
C HIS A 389 11.33 27.25 -1.14
N GLY A 390 10.79 26.06 -0.84
CA GLY A 390 11.27 24.78 -1.38
C GLY A 390 10.85 24.56 -2.82
N LEU A 391 9.57 24.77 -3.14
CA LEU A 391 9.00 24.48 -4.46
C LEU A 391 9.69 25.23 -5.60
N LYS A 392 10.22 26.43 -5.35
CA LYS A 392 10.93 27.24 -6.34
C LYS A 392 12.32 26.73 -6.71
N ARG A 393 12.83 25.69 -6.04
CA ARG A 393 14.18 25.17 -6.23
C ARG A 393 14.15 23.82 -6.92
N ALA A 394 14.28 23.79 -8.24
CA ALA A 394 14.17 22.58 -9.06
C ALA A 394 15.06 21.42 -8.58
N THR A 395 16.32 21.70 -8.22
CA THR A 395 17.25 20.67 -7.71
C THR A 395 16.77 20.04 -6.40
N LEU A 396 16.26 20.87 -5.46
CA LEU A 396 15.70 20.38 -4.20
C LEU A 396 14.45 19.53 -4.47
N MET A 397 13.61 19.95 -5.41
CA MET A 397 12.38 19.21 -5.72
C MET A 397 12.65 17.88 -6.40
N ARG A 398 13.67 17.79 -7.26
CA ARG A 398 14.14 16.50 -7.82
C ARG A 398 14.67 15.58 -6.72
N PHE A 399 15.46 16.11 -5.79
CA PHE A 399 15.93 15.35 -4.64
C PHE A 399 14.75 14.84 -3.77
N LEU A 400 13.79 15.72 -3.48
CA LEU A 400 12.59 15.33 -2.72
C LEU A 400 11.75 14.31 -3.46
N LEU A 401 11.58 14.43 -4.78
CA LEU A 401 10.89 13.41 -5.58
C LEU A 401 11.53 12.04 -5.40
N LYS A 402 12.87 11.94 -5.59
CA LYS A 402 13.62 10.69 -5.39
C LYS A 402 13.44 10.14 -3.96
N LEU A 403 13.53 11.01 -2.97
CA LEU A 403 13.39 10.63 -1.56
C LEU A 403 11.97 10.18 -1.23
N LEU A 404 10.95 10.98 -1.55
CA LEU A 404 9.56 10.72 -1.14
C LEU A 404 8.94 9.52 -1.87
N ALA A 405 9.32 9.29 -3.13
CA ALA A 405 8.88 8.15 -3.93
C ALA A 405 9.77 6.92 -3.78
N ASN A 406 10.87 7.01 -2.98
CA ASN A 406 11.85 5.93 -2.80
C ASN A 406 12.43 5.46 -4.14
N LEU A 407 12.77 6.42 -5.01
CA LEU A 407 13.28 6.20 -6.36
C LEU A 407 14.74 6.64 -6.44
N TYR A 408 15.64 5.74 -6.09
CA TYR A 408 17.10 5.96 -6.17
C TYR A 408 17.82 4.63 -6.35
N ASP A 409 18.97 4.68 -7.02
CA ASP A 409 19.84 3.53 -7.20
C ASP A 409 20.83 3.43 -6.03
N THR A 410 20.84 2.27 -5.37
CA THR A 410 21.76 2.01 -4.23
C THR A 410 23.18 1.66 -4.68
N ARG A 411 23.34 1.28 -5.96
CA ARG A 411 24.63 1.00 -6.61
C ARG A 411 24.70 1.87 -7.86
N ASP A 412 25.87 2.45 -8.11
CA ASP A 412 26.17 3.28 -9.29
C ASP A 412 25.26 4.51 -9.49
N GLY A 413 24.54 4.92 -8.44
CA GLY A 413 23.67 6.08 -8.45
C GLY A 413 24.42 7.42 -8.44
N ASP A 414 23.68 8.48 -8.76
CA ASP A 414 24.18 9.86 -8.75
C ASP A 414 24.46 10.38 -7.32
N THR A 415 24.86 11.65 -7.21
CA THR A 415 25.14 12.27 -5.91
C THR A 415 23.90 12.29 -4.98
N MET A 416 22.70 12.51 -5.54
CA MET A 416 21.46 12.50 -4.76
C MET A 416 21.17 11.10 -4.21
N ASP A 417 21.37 10.06 -5.02
CA ASP A 417 21.19 8.65 -4.63
C ASP A 417 22.13 8.27 -3.48
N ARG A 418 23.39 8.72 -3.54
CA ARG A 418 24.37 8.50 -2.45
C ARG A 418 23.95 9.20 -1.15
N VAL A 419 23.46 10.43 -1.24
CA VAL A 419 22.97 11.17 -0.07
C VAL A 419 21.75 10.46 0.53
N ILE A 420 20.77 10.06 -0.28
CA ILE A 420 19.56 9.34 0.22
C ILE A 420 19.97 8.00 0.86
N THR A 421 20.89 7.25 0.19
CA THR A 421 21.43 5.99 0.73
C THR A 421 22.12 6.22 2.08
N ALA A 422 22.91 7.26 2.23
CA ALA A 422 23.55 7.60 3.51
C ALA A 422 22.53 7.98 4.57
N MET A 423 21.53 8.79 4.23
CA MET A 423 20.43 9.15 5.17
C MET A 423 19.68 7.93 5.68
N THR A 424 19.34 6.98 4.79
CA THR A 424 18.63 5.75 5.19
C THR A 424 19.47 4.83 6.07
N ARG A 425 20.79 4.78 5.85
CA ARG A 425 21.73 3.98 6.66
C ARG A 425 22.03 4.59 8.03
N LEU A 426 22.19 5.90 8.09
CA LEU A 426 22.58 6.62 9.30
C LEU A 426 21.40 6.87 10.26
N THR A 427 20.17 6.69 9.82
CA THR A 427 19.00 6.83 10.70
C THR A 427 18.99 5.70 11.72
N PRO A 428 19.10 5.98 13.04
CA PRO A 428 19.22 4.95 14.07
C PRO A 428 18.07 3.94 14.03
N SER A 429 18.40 2.67 14.27
CA SER A 429 17.37 1.63 14.45
C SER A 429 16.61 1.86 15.75
N VAL A 430 15.31 2.06 15.65
CA VAL A 430 14.36 2.05 16.78
C VAL A 430 13.71 0.69 16.87
#